data_8111871f21bfb4711acae45931a411f3
#
_entry.id   8111871f21bfb4711acae45931a411f3
#
_cell.length_a   1.000
_cell.length_b   1.000
_cell.length_c   1.000
_cell.angle_alpha   90.00
_cell.angle_beta   90.00
_cell.angle_gamma   90.00
#
_symmetry.space_group_name_H-M   'P 1'
#
loop_
_entity.id
_entity.type
_entity.pdbx_description
1 polymer ?
#
loop_
_entity_poly.entity_id
_entity_poly.type
_entity_poly.pdbx_seq_one_letter_code
_entity_poly.pdbx_strand_id
1 'polypeptide(L)'
;MKSLKIKHEGASSGIAIGHAHIFSSTGPSFPKHWIADKEITSEISRFKHAIQKSRQQLGKIKEKLCRFEGKEQIQILDTHSMLLQDEMLITHAIQNIANQKINAEWALDKATSRLKMAFIDMRDEYFQQRKYDIDYIHQRIMKNLTGMPELPLHEIKDEDIILIAADFSPADIVNFPRDRVKGFITSIGGNTSHTAIIARSLEIPAMVGVEKIINHVQSRDVVIIDALKGLIIINPGKKELAQYKKSRTGYEKVKLDLLKDINLPAETRDGAKISLVANIELVEEIKPALSHGAEGIGLFRTEYLYANRMDYPS
;
A
#
# COMPACT_ATOMS: atom_id res chain seq x y z
N MET A 1 -22.17 20.37 4.53
CA MET A 1 -21.14 20.33 3.46
C MET A 1 -21.80 19.81 2.19
N LYS A 2 -21.41 20.32 1.00
CA LYS A 2 -21.90 19.75 -0.28
C LYS A 2 -21.23 18.40 -0.51
N SER A 3 -22.02 17.38 -0.91
CA SER A 3 -21.49 16.10 -1.37
C SER A 3 -20.58 16.30 -2.58
N LEU A 4 -19.37 15.76 -2.55
CA LEU A 4 -18.43 15.77 -3.67
C LEU A 4 -18.39 14.40 -4.30
N LYS A 5 -18.47 14.33 -5.63
CA LYS A 5 -18.40 13.09 -6.40
C LYS A 5 -17.18 13.10 -7.31
N ILE A 6 -16.39 12.04 -7.24
CA ILE A 6 -15.20 11.85 -8.06
C ILE A 6 -15.37 10.54 -8.83
N LYS A 7 -15.21 10.60 -10.17
CA LYS A 7 -15.21 9.40 -11.02
C LYS A 7 -13.78 8.95 -11.24
N HIS A 8 -13.53 7.69 -11.03
CA HIS A 8 -12.24 7.05 -11.29
C HIS A 8 -12.42 5.53 -11.44
N GLU A 9 -11.51 4.85 -12.09
CA GLU A 9 -11.57 3.40 -12.26
C GLU A 9 -11.31 2.68 -10.94
N GLY A 10 -12.09 1.61 -10.67
CA GLY A 10 -11.91 0.77 -9.47
C GLY A 10 -10.77 -0.23 -9.66
N ALA A 11 -9.91 -0.35 -8.68
CA ALA A 11 -8.80 -1.31 -8.69
C ALA A 11 -9.16 -2.66 -8.04
N SER A 12 -10.08 -2.65 -7.07
CA SER A 12 -10.65 -3.85 -6.44
C SER A 12 -12.14 -3.65 -6.25
N SER A 13 -12.94 -4.61 -6.69
CA SER A 13 -14.40 -4.51 -6.79
C SER A 13 -15.10 -4.46 -5.43
N GLY A 14 -16.27 -3.79 -5.40
CA GLY A 14 -17.16 -3.76 -4.25
C GLY A 14 -17.65 -2.37 -3.87
N ILE A 15 -18.43 -2.31 -2.79
CA ILE A 15 -18.97 -1.07 -2.23
C ILE A 15 -18.51 -0.96 -0.78
N ALA A 16 -17.78 0.09 -0.45
CA ALA A 16 -17.36 0.40 0.91
C ALA A 16 -17.98 1.72 1.40
N ILE A 17 -18.31 1.77 2.67
CA ILE A 17 -18.82 2.97 3.36
C ILE A 17 -18.10 3.04 4.69
N GLY A 18 -17.50 4.17 4.99
CA GLY A 18 -16.78 4.35 6.25
C GLY A 18 -16.30 5.77 6.47
N HIS A 19 -15.58 5.96 7.55
CA HIS A 19 -14.94 7.23 7.87
C HIS A 19 -13.55 7.33 7.26
N ALA A 20 -13.28 8.45 6.60
CA ALA A 20 -11.96 8.71 6.03
C ALA A 20 -10.89 8.77 7.12
N HIS A 21 -9.84 8.03 6.94
CA HIS A 21 -8.62 8.16 7.71
C HIS A 21 -7.46 8.43 6.77
N ILE A 22 -6.95 9.68 6.84
CA ILE A 22 -5.85 10.09 5.97
C ILE A 22 -4.54 9.58 6.56
N PHE A 23 -3.95 8.65 5.84
CA PHE A 23 -2.63 8.14 6.14
C PHE A 23 -1.61 9.03 5.40
N SER A 24 -1.02 9.96 6.14
CA SER A 24 -0.03 10.87 5.57
C SER A 24 1.26 10.10 5.29
N SER A 25 1.49 9.82 4.01
CA SER A 25 2.79 9.39 3.51
C SER A 25 3.76 10.56 3.31
N THR A 26 3.28 11.81 3.44
CA THR A 26 4.19 12.95 3.53
C THR A 26 4.92 12.83 4.85
N GLY A 27 6.21 12.54 4.77
CA GLY A 27 7.09 12.50 5.93
C GLY A 27 6.91 13.75 6.77
N PRO A 28 7.15 13.65 8.08
CA PRO A 28 7.02 14.79 8.97
C PRO A 28 7.83 15.97 8.43
N SER A 29 7.22 17.15 8.44
CA SER A 29 7.99 18.38 8.25
C SER A 29 9.04 18.41 9.37
N PHE A 30 10.31 18.38 9.00
CA PHE A 30 11.42 18.41 9.96
C PHE A 30 12.18 19.71 9.84
N PRO A 31 12.62 20.30 10.96
CA PRO A 31 13.41 21.50 10.92
C PRO A 31 14.79 21.20 10.31
N LYS A 32 15.18 21.96 9.28
CA LYS A 32 16.53 21.95 8.72
C LYS A 32 17.37 22.96 9.50
N HIS A 33 18.39 22.48 10.21
CA HIS A 33 19.29 23.35 10.97
C HIS A 33 20.73 22.86 10.93
N TRP A 34 21.65 23.80 11.17
CA TRP A 34 23.08 23.51 11.33
C TRP A 34 23.37 23.09 12.77
N ILE A 35 24.35 22.22 12.91
CA ILE A 35 24.80 21.69 14.19
C ILE A 35 26.21 22.18 14.49
N ALA A 36 26.57 22.27 15.77
CA ALA A 36 27.91 22.62 16.20
C ALA A 36 28.87 21.42 16.08
N ASP A 37 30.18 21.67 15.97
CA ASP A 37 31.18 20.60 15.80
C ASP A 37 31.12 19.55 16.90
N LYS A 38 30.85 19.93 18.13
CA LYS A 38 30.68 19.04 19.29
C LYS A 38 29.46 18.10 19.16
N GLU A 39 28.50 18.41 18.30
CA GLU A 39 27.25 17.67 18.11
C GLU A 39 27.35 16.65 17.01
N ILE A 40 28.36 16.72 16.13
CA ILE A 40 28.52 15.84 14.97
C ILE A 40 28.49 14.37 15.36
N THR A 41 29.25 13.97 16.37
CA THR A 41 29.34 12.58 16.82
C THR A 41 28.02 12.06 17.37
N SER A 42 27.31 12.87 18.14
CA SER A 42 26.00 12.50 18.69
C SER A 42 24.95 12.41 17.59
N GLU A 43 25.00 13.30 16.60
CA GLU A 43 24.07 13.31 15.48
C GLU A 43 24.27 12.10 14.54
N ILE A 44 25.52 11.72 14.27
CA ILE A 44 25.85 10.48 13.54
C ILE A 44 25.36 9.26 14.31
N SER A 45 25.52 9.24 15.63
CA SER A 45 25.04 8.15 16.49
C SER A 45 23.51 8.05 16.42
N ARG A 46 22.80 9.18 16.50
CA ARG A 46 21.33 9.27 16.36
C ARG A 46 20.85 8.74 15.01
N PHE A 47 21.52 9.10 13.92
CA PHE A 47 21.24 8.59 12.59
C PHE A 47 21.42 7.06 12.50
N LYS A 48 22.58 6.55 12.96
CA LYS A 48 22.85 5.10 12.97
C LYS A 48 21.82 4.32 13.80
N HIS A 49 21.41 4.86 14.95
CA HIS A 49 20.37 4.27 15.78
C HIS A 49 19.02 4.20 15.05
N ALA A 50 18.64 5.26 14.32
CA ALA A 50 17.42 5.30 13.55
C ALA A 50 17.42 4.25 12.42
N ILE A 51 18.56 4.05 11.73
CA ILE A 51 18.76 2.98 10.74
C ILE A 51 18.57 1.60 11.40
N GLN A 52 19.23 1.36 12.52
CA GLN A 52 19.14 0.08 13.22
C GLN A 52 17.71 -0.23 13.66
N LYS A 53 17.02 0.77 14.22
CA LYS A 53 15.62 0.65 14.62
C LYS A 53 14.71 0.37 13.41
N SER A 54 14.97 1.02 12.27
CA SER A 54 14.24 0.77 11.01
C SER A 54 14.41 -0.67 10.52
N ARG A 55 15.63 -1.22 10.59
CA ARG A 55 15.91 -2.63 10.24
C ARG A 55 15.17 -3.60 11.16
N GLN A 56 15.18 -3.35 12.47
CA GLN A 56 14.46 -4.19 13.43
C GLN A 56 12.94 -4.18 13.19
N GLN A 57 12.38 -3.02 12.87
CA GLN A 57 10.96 -2.89 12.53
C GLN A 57 10.62 -3.68 11.27
N LEU A 58 11.43 -3.57 10.19
CA LEU A 58 11.23 -4.36 8.96
C LEU A 58 11.35 -5.86 9.22
N GLY A 59 12.32 -6.30 10.02
CA GLY A 59 12.45 -7.71 10.40
C GLY A 59 11.19 -8.25 11.07
N LYS A 60 10.62 -7.51 12.02
CA LYS A 60 9.35 -7.90 12.67
C LYS A 60 8.17 -7.96 11.71
N ILE A 61 8.11 -7.04 10.74
CA ILE A 61 7.06 -7.03 9.71
C ILE A 61 7.23 -8.25 8.81
N LYS A 62 8.47 -8.56 8.40
CA LYS A 62 8.78 -9.73 7.58
C LYS A 62 8.39 -11.04 8.31
N GLU A 63 8.70 -11.18 9.60
CA GLU A 63 8.28 -12.32 10.41
C GLU A 63 6.76 -12.49 10.47
N LYS A 64 6.03 -11.39 10.60
CA LYS A 64 4.56 -11.43 10.55
C LYS A 64 4.05 -11.89 9.19
N LEU A 65 4.60 -11.35 8.09
CA LEU A 65 4.21 -11.70 6.72
C LEU A 65 4.50 -13.16 6.37
N CYS A 66 5.63 -13.72 6.82
CA CYS A 66 5.96 -15.12 6.62
C CYS A 66 4.88 -16.07 7.17
N ARG A 67 4.11 -15.65 8.17
CA ARG A 67 2.99 -16.42 8.72
C ARG A 67 1.73 -16.38 7.85
N PHE A 68 1.61 -15.42 6.93
CA PHE A 68 0.44 -15.18 6.09
C PHE A 68 0.65 -15.54 4.60
N GLU A 69 1.76 -16.21 4.25
CA GLU A 69 2.06 -16.75 2.91
C GLU A 69 2.22 -15.71 1.78
N GLY A 70 2.55 -14.47 2.07
CA GLY A 70 2.77 -13.42 1.07
C GLY A 70 4.21 -13.39 0.54
N LYS A 71 4.58 -14.23 -0.45
CA LYS A 71 5.96 -14.27 -0.98
C LYS A 71 6.41 -12.97 -1.66
N GLU A 72 5.53 -12.32 -2.40
CA GLU A 72 5.87 -11.04 -3.08
C GLU A 72 6.08 -9.90 -2.09
N GLN A 73 5.23 -9.81 -1.06
CA GLN A 73 5.39 -8.81 -0.03
C GLN A 73 6.72 -9.00 0.72
N ILE A 74 7.19 -10.25 0.84
CA ILE A 74 8.50 -10.56 1.43
C ILE A 74 9.63 -10.04 0.54
N GLN A 75 9.55 -10.20 -0.79
CA GLN A 75 10.57 -9.69 -1.73
C GLN A 75 10.68 -8.16 -1.70
N ILE A 76 9.56 -7.45 -1.58
CA ILE A 76 9.58 -5.99 -1.43
C ILE A 76 10.26 -5.60 -0.12
N LEU A 77 9.97 -6.31 0.98
CA LEU A 77 10.64 -6.07 2.26
C LEU A 77 12.14 -6.43 2.22
N ASP A 78 12.53 -7.43 1.42
CA ASP A 78 13.95 -7.75 1.20
C ASP A 78 14.65 -6.61 0.47
N THR A 79 14.02 -6.04 -0.56
CA THR A 79 14.50 -4.83 -1.22
C THR A 79 14.64 -3.66 -0.24
N HIS A 80 13.63 -3.41 0.58
CA HIS A 80 13.70 -2.37 1.61
C HIS A 80 14.82 -2.64 2.63
N SER A 81 15.03 -3.90 2.99
CA SER A 81 16.12 -4.31 3.88
C SER A 81 17.50 -4.06 3.24
N MET A 82 17.65 -4.33 1.93
CA MET A 82 18.86 -4.02 1.17
C MET A 82 19.12 -2.52 1.12
N LEU A 83 18.10 -1.70 0.81
CA LEU A 83 18.22 -0.24 0.79
C LEU A 83 18.61 0.34 2.17
N LEU A 84 18.12 -0.24 3.28
CA LEU A 84 18.55 0.15 4.63
C LEU A 84 20.01 -0.24 4.95
N GLN A 85 20.62 -1.10 4.12
CA GLN A 85 22.02 -1.53 4.24
C GLN A 85 22.92 -0.87 3.19
N ASP A 86 22.34 -0.08 2.28
CA ASP A 86 23.06 0.56 1.21
C ASP A 86 24.15 1.51 1.77
N GLU A 87 25.39 1.15 1.47
CA GLU A 87 26.54 1.93 1.94
C GLU A 87 26.57 3.34 1.35
N MET A 88 26.08 3.55 0.14
CA MET A 88 26.01 4.88 -0.47
C MET A 88 25.04 5.77 0.31
N LEU A 89 23.84 5.27 0.65
CA LEU A 89 22.88 6.02 1.44
C LEU A 89 23.44 6.40 2.80
N ILE A 90 24.01 5.42 3.51
CA ILE A 90 24.52 5.60 4.87
C ILE A 90 25.75 6.52 4.86
N THR A 91 26.72 6.28 3.99
CA THR A 91 27.96 7.05 3.91
C THR A 91 27.68 8.48 3.49
N HIS A 92 26.82 8.72 2.48
CA HIS A 92 26.47 10.07 2.07
C HIS A 92 25.76 10.84 3.18
N ALA A 93 24.82 10.21 3.91
CA ALA A 93 24.17 10.88 5.03
C ALA A 93 25.18 11.26 6.14
N ILE A 94 26.08 10.35 6.52
CA ILE A 94 27.13 10.60 7.51
C ILE A 94 28.09 11.72 7.04
N GLN A 95 28.49 11.70 5.77
CA GLN A 95 29.34 12.75 5.19
C GLN A 95 28.62 14.11 5.20
N ASN A 96 27.33 14.15 4.89
CA ASN A 96 26.55 15.37 4.96
C ASN A 96 26.49 15.92 6.39
N ILE A 97 26.30 15.07 7.40
CA ILE A 97 26.33 15.49 8.81
C ILE A 97 27.71 16.05 9.16
N ALA A 98 28.79 15.32 8.85
CA ALA A 98 30.15 15.68 9.24
C ALA A 98 30.68 16.91 8.50
N ASN A 99 30.53 16.98 7.18
CA ASN A 99 31.15 17.99 6.34
C ASN A 99 30.30 19.25 6.20
N GLN A 100 28.97 19.11 6.17
CA GLN A 100 28.05 20.24 6.01
C GLN A 100 27.51 20.73 7.37
N LYS A 101 27.81 20.01 8.47
CA LYS A 101 27.36 20.33 9.81
C LYS A 101 25.85 20.56 9.89
N ILE A 102 25.08 19.64 9.33
CA ILE A 102 23.61 19.66 9.28
C ILE A 102 23.03 18.51 10.09
N ASN A 103 21.79 18.67 10.58
CA ASN A 103 21.10 17.64 11.35
C ASN A 103 20.83 16.38 10.51
N ALA A 104 20.61 15.24 11.17
CA ALA A 104 20.47 13.93 10.54
C ALA A 104 19.28 13.88 9.58
N GLU A 105 18.18 14.56 9.88
CA GLU A 105 17.00 14.62 9.01
C GLU A 105 17.34 15.29 7.67
N TRP A 106 18.00 16.42 7.72
CA TRP A 106 18.42 17.14 6.50
C TRP A 106 19.47 16.37 5.71
N ALA A 107 20.40 15.72 6.41
CA ALA A 107 21.41 14.88 5.78
C ALA A 107 20.80 13.67 5.08
N LEU A 108 19.81 13.02 5.69
CA LEU A 108 19.05 11.93 5.09
C LEU A 108 18.27 12.41 3.85
N ASP A 109 17.56 13.53 3.93
CA ASP A 109 16.81 14.14 2.83
C ASP A 109 17.72 14.37 1.60
N LYS A 110 18.93 14.91 1.81
CA LYS A 110 19.93 15.09 0.75
C LYS A 110 20.43 13.76 0.17
N ALA A 111 20.75 12.79 1.02
CA ALA A 111 21.27 11.50 0.60
C ALA A 111 20.22 10.72 -0.23
N THR A 112 18.98 10.69 0.21
CA THR A 112 17.88 10.03 -0.51
C THR A 112 17.52 10.76 -1.80
N SER A 113 17.52 12.10 -1.81
CA SER A 113 17.29 12.89 -3.03
C SER A 113 18.36 12.60 -4.09
N ARG A 114 19.63 12.49 -3.71
CA ARG A 114 20.73 12.12 -4.61
C ARG A 114 20.55 10.71 -5.16
N LEU A 115 20.16 9.76 -4.31
CA LEU A 115 19.90 8.38 -4.73
C LEU A 115 18.74 8.34 -5.74
N LYS A 116 17.65 9.07 -5.48
CA LYS A 116 16.52 9.17 -6.42
C LYS A 116 16.91 9.75 -7.77
N MET A 117 17.75 10.80 -7.80
CA MET A 117 18.21 11.37 -9.07
C MET A 117 18.97 10.35 -9.90
N ALA A 118 19.82 9.54 -9.28
CA ALA A 118 20.55 8.49 -9.98
C ALA A 118 19.60 7.45 -10.64
N PHE A 119 18.44 7.16 -10.03
CA PHE A 119 17.44 6.27 -10.61
C PHE A 119 16.56 6.93 -11.68
N ILE A 120 16.33 8.24 -11.60
CA ILE A 120 15.54 8.98 -12.62
C ILE A 120 16.30 9.07 -13.96
N ASP A 121 17.62 9.18 -13.91
CA ASP A 121 18.47 9.24 -15.11
C ASP A 121 18.53 7.89 -15.87
N MET A 122 18.13 6.80 -15.21
CA MET A 122 17.96 5.49 -15.84
C MET A 122 16.57 5.41 -16.48
N ARG A 123 16.50 5.34 -17.82
CA ARG A 123 15.26 5.31 -18.62
C ARG A 123 14.47 4.00 -18.49
N ASP A 124 14.76 3.15 -17.54
CA ASP A 124 14.17 1.84 -17.32
C ASP A 124 13.01 1.96 -16.32
N GLU A 125 11.85 1.42 -16.67
CA GLU A 125 10.62 1.44 -15.88
C GLU A 125 10.79 0.76 -14.52
N TYR A 126 11.66 -0.25 -14.43
CA TYR A 126 12.04 -0.93 -13.19
C TYR A 126 12.67 0.04 -12.18
N PHE A 127 13.58 0.92 -12.62
CA PHE A 127 14.22 1.90 -11.72
C PHE A 127 13.26 3.02 -11.31
N GLN A 128 12.25 3.33 -12.13
CA GLN A 128 11.22 4.31 -11.75
C GLN A 128 10.35 3.81 -10.59
N GLN A 129 10.07 2.50 -10.53
CA GLN A 129 9.35 1.91 -9.39
C GLN A 129 10.19 1.93 -8.10
N ARG A 130 11.52 1.77 -8.20
CA ARG A 130 12.46 1.85 -7.06
C ARG A 130 12.45 3.22 -6.35
N LYS A 131 12.01 4.27 -7.01
CA LYS A 131 11.85 5.59 -6.40
C LYS A 131 10.88 5.54 -5.20
N TYR A 132 9.82 4.76 -5.31
CA TYR A 132 8.85 4.62 -4.22
C TYR A 132 9.42 3.83 -3.03
N ASP A 133 10.29 2.86 -3.29
CA ASP A 133 11.00 2.12 -2.24
C ASP A 133 11.94 3.05 -1.45
N ILE A 134 12.65 3.96 -2.14
CA ILE A 134 13.51 4.96 -1.50
C ILE A 134 12.66 5.92 -0.66
N ASP A 135 11.50 6.37 -1.16
CA ASP A 135 10.58 7.21 -0.40
C ASP A 135 10.09 6.51 0.88
N TYR A 136 9.76 5.24 0.77
CA TYR A 136 9.36 4.44 1.92
C TYR A 136 10.47 4.34 2.99
N ILE A 137 11.70 4.02 2.56
CA ILE A 137 12.85 3.94 3.47
C ILE A 137 13.17 5.29 4.10
N HIS A 138 13.16 6.36 3.29
CA HIS A 138 13.33 7.73 3.80
C HIS A 138 12.32 8.04 4.92
N GLN A 139 11.03 7.80 4.67
CA GLN A 139 9.97 8.05 5.66
C GLN A 139 10.15 7.21 6.93
N ARG A 140 10.53 5.94 6.80
CA ARG A 140 10.75 5.06 7.96
C ARG A 140 11.90 5.53 8.84
N ILE A 141 13.04 5.87 8.22
CA ILE A 141 14.18 6.42 8.96
C ILE A 141 13.81 7.77 9.59
N MET A 142 13.11 8.62 8.85
CA MET A 142 12.66 9.94 9.31
C MET A 142 11.73 9.83 10.53
N LYS A 143 10.76 8.92 10.52
CA LYS A 143 9.89 8.64 11.68
C LYS A 143 10.72 8.23 12.91
N ASN A 144 11.73 7.40 12.72
CA ASN A 144 12.61 6.96 13.80
C ASN A 144 13.53 8.08 14.30
N LEU A 145 13.98 9.00 13.43
CA LEU A 145 14.76 10.18 13.80
C LEU A 145 13.93 11.20 14.60
N THR A 146 12.70 11.45 14.15
CA THR A 146 11.82 12.45 14.78
C THR A 146 11.07 11.92 16.00
N GLY A 147 11.17 10.61 16.28
CA GLY A 147 10.43 9.99 17.38
C GLY A 147 8.91 9.95 17.16
N MET A 148 8.44 10.20 15.93
CA MET A 148 7.02 10.11 15.65
C MET A 148 6.54 8.65 15.83
N PRO A 149 5.49 8.44 16.63
CA PRO A 149 4.92 7.11 16.77
C PRO A 149 4.39 6.65 15.41
N GLU A 150 4.53 5.35 15.11
CA GLU A 150 3.68 4.73 14.11
C GLU A 150 2.24 4.99 14.58
N LEU A 151 1.40 5.53 13.68
CA LEU A 151 -0.01 5.77 14.04
C LEU A 151 -0.59 4.42 14.48
N PRO A 152 -1.00 4.30 15.74
CA PRO A 152 -1.61 3.08 16.22
C PRO A 152 -3.02 2.99 15.61
N LEU A 153 -3.11 2.41 14.42
CA LEU A 153 -4.40 2.18 13.75
C LEU A 153 -5.38 1.39 14.62
N HIS A 154 -4.86 0.63 15.61
CA HIS A 154 -5.66 -0.04 16.62
C HIS A 154 -6.30 0.91 17.64
N GLU A 155 -5.83 2.15 17.78
CA GLU A 155 -6.45 3.18 18.64
C GLU A 155 -7.57 3.93 17.94
N ILE A 156 -7.75 3.77 16.63
CA ILE A 156 -8.88 4.35 15.91
C ILE A 156 -10.15 3.64 16.40
N LYS A 157 -11.03 4.38 17.04
CA LYS A 157 -12.28 3.86 17.59
C LYS A 157 -13.40 3.70 16.57
N ASP A 158 -13.21 4.22 15.35
CA ASP A 158 -14.21 4.12 14.28
C ASP A 158 -14.32 2.66 13.80
N GLU A 159 -15.55 2.16 13.62
CA GLU A 159 -15.81 0.77 13.26
C GLU A 159 -15.53 0.48 11.79
N ASP A 160 -15.90 1.40 10.89
CA ASP A 160 -15.70 1.26 9.43
C ASP A 160 -14.76 2.36 8.94
N ILE A 161 -13.58 1.99 8.47
CA ILE A 161 -12.50 2.91 8.05
C ILE A 161 -12.29 2.83 6.55
N ILE A 162 -12.22 3.97 5.89
CA ILE A 162 -11.68 4.12 4.55
C ILE A 162 -10.29 4.76 4.68
N LEU A 163 -9.25 3.99 4.34
CA LEU A 163 -7.88 4.47 4.37
C LEU A 163 -7.56 5.26 3.10
N ILE A 164 -7.01 6.45 3.27
CA ILE A 164 -6.68 7.36 2.18
C ILE A 164 -5.21 7.78 2.33
N ALA A 165 -4.41 7.57 1.28
CA ALA A 165 -2.98 7.91 1.28
C ALA A 165 -2.50 8.38 -0.09
N ALA A 166 -1.24 8.81 -0.17
CA ALA A 166 -0.58 8.92 -1.47
C ALA A 166 -0.37 7.54 -2.06
N ASP A 167 0.18 6.60 -1.28
CA ASP A 167 0.31 5.17 -1.58
C ASP A 167 0.44 4.41 -0.27
N PHE A 168 0.24 3.09 -0.29
CA PHE A 168 0.46 2.21 0.85
C PHE A 168 1.58 1.23 0.53
N SER A 169 2.51 1.08 1.47
CA SER A 169 3.49 0.01 1.39
C SER A 169 2.88 -1.32 1.89
N PRO A 170 3.43 -2.46 1.47
CA PRO A 170 3.03 -3.77 2.02
C PRO A 170 3.13 -3.82 3.54
N ALA A 171 4.12 -3.15 4.11
CA ALA A 171 4.32 -3.09 5.55
C ALA A 171 3.24 -2.28 6.28
N ASP A 172 2.68 -1.24 5.65
CA ASP A 172 1.55 -0.50 6.20
C ASP A 172 0.31 -1.40 6.25
N ILE A 173 0.03 -2.10 5.15
CA ILE A 173 -1.18 -2.92 4.99
C ILE A 173 -1.23 -4.10 5.97
N VAL A 174 -0.07 -4.70 6.27
CA VAL A 174 0.02 -5.80 7.25
C VAL A 174 -0.39 -5.38 8.66
N ASN A 175 -0.18 -4.11 8.99
CA ASN A 175 -0.50 -3.57 10.30
C ASN A 175 -1.93 -3.02 10.40
N PHE A 176 -2.69 -3.02 9.30
CA PHE A 176 -4.07 -2.53 9.32
C PHE A 176 -5.02 -3.50 10.05
N PRO A 177 -5.94 -2.99 10.87
CA PRO A 177 -6.99 -3.79 11.47
C PRO A 177 -7.99 -4.21 10.38
N ARG A 178 -7.81 -5.43 9.86
CA ARG A 178 -8.57 -5.98 8.71
C ARG A 178 -10.07 -6.00 8.93
N ASP A 179 -10.50 -6.15 10.17
CA ASP A 179 -11.91 -6.13 10.58
C ASP A 179 -12.55 -4.74 10.41
N ARG A 180 -11.76 -3.68 10.49
CA ARG A 180 -12.22 -2.28 10.45
C ARG A 180 -11.99 -1.59 9.12
N VAL A 181 -10.93 -1.95 8.40
CA VAL A 181 -10.64 -1.34 7.10
C VAL A 181 -11.58 -1.90 6.05
N LYS A 182 -12.44 -1.03 5.51
CA LYS A 182 -13.48 -1.37 4.54
C LYS A 182 -13.13 -0.93 3.11
N GLY A 183 -12.14 -0.05 2.94
CA GLY A 183 -11.73 0.40 1.62
C GLY A 183 -10.43 1.17 1.61
N PHE A 184 -9.81 1.24 0.43
CA PHE A 184 -8.59 1.99 0.16
C PHE A 184 -8.79 3.00 -0.95
N ILE A 185 -8.19 4.20 -0.79
CA ILE A 185 -8.07 5.18 -1.86
C ILE A 185 -6.63 5.67 -1.86
N THR A 186 -5.94 5.60 -3.00
CA THR A 186 -4.62 6.21 -3.16
C THR A 186 -4.61 7.28 -4.24
N SER A 187 -3.77 8.32 -4.05
CA SER A 187 -3.61 9.37 -5.05
C SER A 187 -2.59 9.00 -6.13
N ILE A 188 -1.76 8.00 -5.89
CA ILE A 188 -0.76 7.47 -6.80
C ILE A 188 -1.01 5.97 -6.99
N GLY A 189 -0.49 5.42 -8.07
CA GLY A 189 -0.59 4.00 -8.39
C GLY A 189 -1.55 3.72 -9.54
N GLY A 190 -1.43 2.54 -10.10
CA GLY A 190 -2.30 1.98 -11.13
C GLY A 190 -2.85 0.62 -10.71
N ASN A 191 -3.54 -0.06 -11.60
CA ASN A 191 -4.15 -1.37 -11.34
C ASN A 191 -3.12 -2.47 -11.00
N THR A 192 -1.85 -2.25 -11.33
CA THR A 192 -0.70 -3.12 -11.00
C THR A 192 0.09 -2.65 -9.77
N SER A 193 -0.36 -1.59 -9.08
CA SER A 193 0.31 -1.11 -7.86
C SER A 193 0.17 -2.10 -6.70
N HIS A 194 1.11 -2.04 -5.77
CA HIS A 194 1.07 -2.88 -4.56
C HIS A 194 -0.25 -2.77 -3.79
N THR A 195 -0.77 -1.55 -3.68
CA THR A 195 -2.08 -1.31 -3.03
C THR A 195 -3.22 -2.01 -3.77
N ALA A 196 -3.24 -1.95 -5.10
CA ALA A 196 -4.27 -2.60 -5.92
C ALA A 196 -4.22 -4.13 -5.78
N ILE A 197 -3.02 -4.71 -5.86
CA ILE A 197 -2.79 -6.15 -5.72
C ILE A 197 -3.28 -6.65 -4.36
N ILE A 198 -2.84 -5.98 -3.29
CA ILE A 198 -3.21 -6.39 -1.93
C ILE A 198 -4.70 -6.17 -1.66
N ALA A 199 -5.28 -5.08 -2.17
CA ALA A 199 -6.72 -4.85 -2.04
C ALA A 199 -7.55 -5.96 -2.69
N ARG A 200 -7.14 -6.43 -3.88
CA ARG A 200 -7.76 -7.60 -4.54
C ARG A 200 -7.60 -8.88 -3.73
N SER A 201 -6.39 -9.16 -3.26
CA SER A 201 -6.11 -10.34 -2.43
C SER A 201 -6.90 -10.36 -1.11
N LEU A 202 -7.17 -9.18 -0.56
CA LEU A 202 -8.00 -9.03 0.65
C LEU A 202 -9.48 -8.87 0.36
N GLU A 203 -9.88 -8.80 -0.92
CA GLU A 203 -11.24 -8.52 -1.37
C GLU A 203 -11.83 -7.22 -0.79
N ILE A 204 -10.99 -6.22 -0.58
CA ILE A 204 -11.37 -4.90 -0.07
C ILE A 204 -11.54 -3.93 -1.25
N PRO A 205 -12.69 -3.22 -1.35
CA PRO A 205 -12.89 -2.21 -2.40
C PRO A 205 -11.78 -1.16 -2.41
N ALA A 206 -11.20 -0.90 -3.58
CA ALA A 206 -10.10 0.05 -3.70
C ALA A 206 -10.18 0.89 -4.97
N MET A 207 -9.75 2.15 -4.84
CA MET A 207 -9.56 3.10 -5.94
C MET A 207 -8.12 3.60 -5.87
N VAL A 208 -7.34 3.43 -6.92
CA VAL A 208 -5.92 3.82 -6.96
C VAL A 208 -5.66 4.85 -8.04
N GLY A 209 -4.69 5.76 -7.82
CA GLY A 209 -4.37 6.81 -8.77
C GLY A 209 -5.37 7.97 -8.80
N VAL A 210 -6.17 8.15 -7.75
CA VAL A 210 -7.14 9.24 -7.65
C VAL A 210 -6.42 10.54 -7.30
N GLU A 211 -5.91 11.22 -8.32
CA GLU A 211 -5.10 12.43 -8.14
C GLU A 211 -5.77 13.44 -7.19
N LYS A 212 -4.97 14.02 -6.30
CA LYS A 212 -5.38 15.08 -5.37
C LYS A 212 -6.52 14.71 -4.41
N ILE A 213 -6.87 13.42 -4.26
CA ILE A 213 -7.94 13.00 -3.33
C ILE A 213 -7.72 13.55 -1.92
N ILE A 214 -6.48 13.59 -1.46
CA ILE A 214 -6.09 14.09 -0.13
C ILE A 214 -6.51 15.57 0.07
N ASN A 215 -6.57 16.35 -1.00
CA ASN A 215 -6.98 17.76 -0.94
C ASN A 215 -8.50 17.95 -0.77
N HIS A 216 -9.27 16.91 -1.03
CA HIS A 216 -10.74 16.96 -1.04
C HIS A 216 -11.38 16.27 0.17
N VAL A 217 -10.59 15.58 0.99
CA VAL A 217 -11.07 14.78 2.13
C VAL A 217 -10.43 15.28 3.41
N GLN A 218 -11.19 15.30 4.47
CA GLN A 218 -10.70 15.50 5.83
C GLN A 218 -10.84 14.20 6.63
N SER A 219 -9.99 14.02 7.63
CA SER A 219 -10.13 12.88 8.55
C SER A 219 -11.51 12.91 9.20
N ARG A 220 -12.16 11.74 9.27
CA ARG A 220 -13.54 11.51 9.73
C ARG A 220 -14.66 11.94 8.77
N ASP A 221 -14.35 12.45 7.59
CA ASP A 221 -15.39 12.59 6.56
C ASP A 221 -16.02 11.22 6.26
N VAL A 222 -17.32 11.19 6.03
CA VAL A 222 -17.98 9.97 5.55
C VAL A 222 -17.66 9.80 4.07
N VAL A 223 -17.12 8.66 3.69
CA VAL A 223 -16.76 8.34 2.31
C VAL A 223 -17.44 7.05 1.86
N ILE A 224 -17.92 7.08 0.62
CA ILE A 224 -18.43 5.91 -0.09
C ILE A 224 -17.47 5.62 -1.24
N ILE A 225 -17.04 4.38 -1.36
CA ILE A 225 -16.36 3.82 -2.53
C ILE A 225 -17.34 2.89 -3.24
N ASP A 226 -17.70 3.19 -4.47
CA ASP A 226 -18.39 2.27 -5.38
C ASP A 226 -17.42 1.91 -6.50
N ALA A 227 -16.58 0.92 -6.25
CA ALA A 227 -15.57 0.48 -7.21
C ALA A 227 -16.18 -0.23 -8.43
N LEU A 228 -17.43 -0.69 -8.34
CA LEU A 228 -18.17 -1.28 -9.47
C LEU A 228 -18.54 -0.22 -10.51
N LYS A 229 -18.87 1.00 -10.03
CA LYS A 229 -19.25 2.13 -10.89
C LYS A 229 -18.11 3.15 -11.07
N GLY A 230 -16.96 2.90 -10.45
CA GLY A 230 -15.86 3.84 -10.47
C GLY A 230 -16.24 5.19 -9.83
N LEU A 231 -16.84 5.21 -8.65
CA LEU A 231 -17.35 6.42 -8.02
C LEU A 231 -16.92 6.51 -6.54
N ILE A 232 -16.38 7.66 -6.18
CA ILE A 232 -16.11 8.06 -4.80
C ILE A 232 -17.07 9.17 -4.43
N ILE A 233 -17.71 9.11 -3.26
CA ILE A 233 -18.58 10.14 -2.74
C ILE A 233 -18.10 10.56 -1.36
N ILE A 234 -17.77 11.84 -1.21
CA ILE A 234 -17.31 12.43 0.04
C ILE A 234 -18.47 13.21 0.65
N ASN A 235 -18.74 13.00 1.92
CA ASN A 235 -19.83 13.60 2.68
C ASN A 235 -21.19 13.45 1.98
N PRO A 236 -21.64 12.19 1.73
CA PRO A 236 -22.91 11.90 1.07
C PRO A 236 -24.09 12.47 1.84
N GLY A 237 -25.14 12.89 1.14
CA GLY A 237 -26.40 13.26 1.76
C GLY A 237 -27.11 12.04 2.39
N LYS A 238 -27.99 12.27 3.36
CA LYS A 238 -28.71 11.20 4.09
C LYS A 238 -29.43 10.20 3.16
N LYS A 239 -30.08 10.67 2.11
CA LYS A 239 -30.77 9.83 1.12
C LYS A 239 -29.78 8.97 0.34
N GLU A 240 -28.67 9.56 -0.10
CA GLU A 240 -27.62 8.91 -0.86
C GLU A 240 -26.91 7.83 -0.01
N LEU A 241 -26.58 8.16 1.25
CA LEU A 241 -26.01 7.21 2.19
C LEU A 241 -26.93 6.00 2.43
N ALA A 242 -28.24 6.24 2.63
CA ALA A 242 -29.22 5.16 2.80
C ALA A 242 -29.31 4.27 1.56
N GLN A 243 -29.28 4.87 0.36
CA GLN A 243 -29.28 4.12 -0.91
C GLN A 243 -28.04 3.24 -1.03
N TYR A 244 -26.85 3.77 -0.74
CA TYR A 244 -25.60 3.01 -0.83
C TYR A 244 -25.47 1.93 0.25
N LYS A 245 -26.01 2.16 1.47
CA LYS A 245 -26.13 1.08 2.47
C LYS A 245 -26.95 -0.09 1.95
N LYS A 246 -28.10 0.19 1.31
CA LYS A 246 -28.92 -0.86 0.69
C LYS A 246 -28.21 -1.55 -0.47
N SER A 247 -27.51 -0.80 -1.33
CA SER A 247 -26.75 -1.36 -2.44
C SER A 247 -25.61 -2.24 -1.96
N ARG A 248 -24.88 -1.85 -0.90
CA ARG A 248 -23.83 -2.67 -0.27
C ARG A 248 -24.39 -3.99 0.24
N THR A 249 -25.45 -3.94 1.04
CA THR A 249 -26.09 -5.16 1.57
C THR A 249 -26.60 -6.07 0.45
N GLY A 250 -27.16 -5.48 -0.62
CA GLY A 250 -27.60 -6.24 -1.80
C GLY A 250 -26.42 -6.94 -2.49
N TYR A 251 -25.31 -6.24 -2.70
CA TYR A 251 -24.09 -6.79 -3.29
C TYR A 251 -23.48 -7.91 -2.45
N GLU A 252 -23.35 -7.70 -1.14
CA GLU A 252 -22.86 -8.69 -0.19
C GLU A 252 -23.73 -9.95 -0.17
N LYS A 253 -25.05 -9.78 -0.22
CA LYS A 253 -25.99 -10.89 -0.30
C LYS A 253 -25.81 -11.71 -1.58
N VAL A 254 -25.74 -11.05 -2.75
CA VAL A 254 -25.50 -11.73 -4.03
C VAL A 254 -24.17 -12.49 -3.99
N LYS A 255 -23.10 -11.86 -3.46
CA LYS A 255 -21.80 -12.52 -3.31
C LYS A 255 -21.89 -13.79 -2.44
N LEU A 256 -22.58 -13.71 -1.29
CA LEU A 256 -22.79 -14.86 -0.40
C LEU A 256 -23.68 -15.95 -1.05
N ASP A 257 -24.69 -15.55 -1.80
CA ASP A 257 -25.56 -16.51 -2.50
C ASP A 257 -24.78 -17.26 -3.60
N LEU A 258 -23.94 -16.56 -4.35
CA LEU A 258 -23.05 -17.18 -5.37
C LEU A 258 -22.07 -18.19 -4.75
N LEU A 259 -21.57 -17.92 -3.55
CA LEU A 259 -20.66 -18.84 -2.86
C LEU A 259 -21.35 -20.15 -2.43
N LYS A 260 -22.69 -20.21 -2.36
CA LYS A 260 -23.39 -21.46 -2.06
C LYS A 260 -23.36 -22.45 -3.24
N ASP A 261 -23.25 -21.91 -4.45
CA ASP A 261 -23.28 -22.71 -5.68
C ASP A 261 -21.86 -23.14 -6.13
N ILE A 262 -20.84 -22.84 -5.35
CA ILE A 262 -19.43 -23.06 -5.68
C ILE A 262 -19.07 -24.53 -5.99
N ASN A 263 -19.78 -25.48 -5.35
CA ASN A 263 -19.57 -26.90 -5.51
C ASN A 263 -20.51 -27.53 -6.55
N LEU A 264 -21.37 -26.73 -7.18
CA LEU A 264 -22.24 -27.23 -8.24
C LEU A 264 -21.42 -27.39 -9.54
N PRO A 265 -21.68 -28.47 -10.31
CA PRO A 265 -21.02 -28.62 -11.59
C PRO A 265 -21.48 -27.51 -12.55
N ALA A 266 -20.53 -26.91 -13.26
CA ALA A 266 -20.85 -25.98 -14.34
C ALA A 266 -21.35 -26.76 -15.54
N GLU A 267 -22.66 -26.76 -15.76
CA GLU A 267 -23.34 -27.50 -16.83
C GLU A 267 -24.25 -26.56 -17.62
N THR A 268 -24.29 -26.78 -18.94
CA THR A 268 -25.28 -26.15 -19.82
C THR A 268 -26.63 -26.82 -19.67
N ARG A 269 -27.70 -26.17 -20.16
CA ARG A 269 -29.05 -26.74 -20.06
C ARG A 269 -29.23 -28.07 -20.82
N ASP A 270 -28.38 -28.37 -21.77
CA ASP A 270 -28.32 -29.63 -22.53
C ASP A 270 -27.36 -30.66 -21.89
N GLY A 271 -26.85 -30.39 -20.69
CA GLY A 271 -26.04 -31.31 -19.90
C GLY A 271 -24.55 -31.36 -20.27
N ALA A 272 -24.05 -30.41 -21.07
CA ALA A 272 -22.63 -30.35 -21.38
C ALA A 272 -21.88 -29.73 -20.19
N LYS A 273 -20.85 -30.43 -19.68
CA LYS A 273 -19.96 -29.94 -18.62
C LYS A 273 -18.96 -28.95 -19.16
N ILE A 274 -18.77 -27.85 -18.42
CA ILE A 274 -17.82 -26.79 -18.74
C ILE A 274 -16.83 -26.67 -17.57
N SER A 275 -15.53 -26.80 -17.87
CA SER A 275 -14.50 -26.52 -16.86
C SER A 275 -14.35 -25.04 -16.60
N LEU A 276 -14.49 -24.65 -15.34
CA LEU A 276 -14.27 -23.28 -14.88
C LEU A 276 -12.83 -23.13 -14.41
N VAL A 277 -12.05 -22.34 -15.13
CA VAL A 277 -10.64 -22.09 -14.82
C VAL A 277 -10.40 -20.60 -14.59
N ALA A 278 -9.49 -20.27 -13.69
CA ALA A 278 -9.16 -18.88 -13.34
C ALA A 278 -8.04 -18.33 -14.23
N ASN A 279 -8.14 -17.05 -14.55
CA ASN A 279 -7.00 -16.29 -15.04
C ASN A 279 -6.34 -15.60 -13.84
N ILE A 280 -5.05 -15.83 -13.64
CA ILE A 280 -4.28 -15.25 -12.55
C ILE A 280 -3.06 -14.50 -13.07
N GLU A 281 -2.67 -13.49 -12.35
CA GLU A 281 -1.47 -12.68 -12.56
C GLU A 281 -0.41 -13.01 -11.49
N LEU A 282 -0.85 -13.38 -10.29
CA LEU A 282 -0.02 -13.62 -9.13
C LEU A 282 -0.32 -15.01 -8.52
N VAL A 283 0.68 -15.62 -7.91
CA VAL A 283 0.55 -16.92 -7.23
C VAL A 283 -0.44 -16.83 -6.05
N GLU A 284 -0.51 -15.67 -5.40
CA GLU A 284 -1.41 -15.38 -4.29
C GLU A 284 -2.89 -15.44 -4.67
N GLU A 285 -3.22 -15.28 -5.95
CA GLU A 285 -4.59 -15.36 -6.48
C GLU A 285 -5.11 -16.81 -6.61
N ILE A 286 -4.23 -17.82 -6.46
CA ILE A 286 -4.62 -19.24 -6.51
C ILE A 286 -5.64 -19.55 -5.40
N LYS A 287 -5.38 -19.15 -4.15
CA LYS A 287 -6.30 -19.44 -3.04
C LYS A 287 -7.67 -18.79 -3.23
N PRO A 288 -7.77 -17.48 -3.52
CA PRO A 288 -9.04 -16.86 -3.89
C PRO A 288 -9.73 -17.56 -5.05
N ALA A 289 -9.02 -17.90 -6.13
CA ALA A 289 -9.59 -18.59 -7.26
C ALA A 289 -10.23 -19.94 -6.87
N LEU A 290 -9.51 -20.76 -6.12
CA LEU A 290 -10.02 -22.04 -5.60
C LEU A 290 -11.21 -21.83 -4.65
N SER A 291 -11.15 -20.82 -3.79
CA SER A 291 -12.27 -20.50 -2.88
C SER A 291 -13.52 -19.99 -3.58
N HIS A 292 -13.42 -19.60 -4.86
CA HIS A 292 -14.52 -19.23 -5.73
C HIS A 292 -14.90 -20.31 -6.73
N GLY A 293 -14.40 -21.55 -6.58
CA GLY A 293 -14.81 -22.71 -7.36
C GLY A 293 -14.06 -22.91 -8.67
N ALA A 294 -12.90 -22.29 -8.84
CA ALA A 294 -12.07 -22.60 -10.00
C ALA A 294 -11.52 -24.03 -9.90
N GLU A 295 -11.66 -24.83 -10.97
CA GLU A 295 -11.14 -26.20 -11.07
C GLU A 295 -9.65 -26.23 -11.40
N GLY A 296 -9.08 -25.08 -11.86
CA GLY A 296 -7.69 -24.95 -12.22
C GLY A 296 -7.36 -23.55 -12.73
N ILE A 297 -6.16 -23.40 -13.28
CA ILE A 297 -5.66 -22.15 -13.86
C ILE A 297 -5.72 -22.27 -15.38
N GLY A 298 -6.50 -21.39 -16.02
CA GLY A 298 -6.63 -21.32 -17.48
C GLY A 298 -5.57 -20.44 -18.13
N LEU A 299 -5.21 -19.34 -17.44
CA LEU A 299 -4.15 -18.42 -17.88
C LEU A 299 -3.37 -17.95 -16.68
N PHE A 300 -2.05 -18.09 -16.73
CA PHE A 300 -1.13 -17.46 -15.82
C PHE A 300 -0.27 -16.45 -16.58
N ARG A 301 -0.39 -15.17 -16.22
CA ARG A 301 0.40 -14.10 -16.81
C ARG A 301 1.78 -14.07 -16.16
N THR A 302 2.72 -14.77 -16.81
CA THR A 302 4.07 -14.95 -16.28
C THR A 302 4.95 -13.71 -16.37
N GLU A 303 4.57 -12.69 -17.13
CA GLU A 303 5.28 -11.41 -17.21
C GLU A 303 5.48 -10.77 -15.83
N TYR A 304 4.59 -10.98 -14.89
CA TYR A 304 4.72 -10.50 -13.51
C TYR A 304 5.83 -11.23 -12.72
N LEU A 305 6.19 -12.45 -13.11
CA LEU A 305 7.32 -13.17 -12.51
C LEU A 305 8.66 -12.55 -12.89
N TYR A 306 8.72 -11.85 -14.03
CA TYR A 306 9.93 -11.22 -14.57
C TYR A 306 10.01 -9.73 -14.27
N ALA A 307 8.89 -9.06 -14.05
CA ALA A 307 8.76 -7.60 -14.00
C ALA A 307 9.68 -6.91 -12.98
N ASN A 308 10.16 -7.64 -11.95
CA ASN A 308 11.00 -7.09 -10.88
C ASN A 308 12.28 -7.91 -10.63
N ARG A 309 12.76 -8.67 -11.63
CA ARG A 309 13.94 -9.53 -11.50
C ARG A 309 15.01 -9.21 -12.53
N MET A 310 16.28 -9.29 -12.12
CA MET A 310 17.43 -9.27 -13.00
C MET A 310 17.89 -10.67 -13.44
N ASP A 311 17.32 -11.72 -12.85
CA ASP A 311 17.60 -13.14 -13.09
C ASP A 311 16.33 -13.91 -13.49
N TYR A 312 16.51 -15.03 -14.15
CA TYR A 312 15.38 -15.90 -14.48
C TYR A 312 14.76 -16.49 -13.21
N PRO A 313 13.43 -16.56 -13.11
CA PRO A 313 12.78 -17.25 -12.00
C PRO A 313 13.13 -18.74 -12.04
N SER A 314 13.43 -19.30 -10.88
CA SER A 314 13.72 -20.72 -10.68
C SER A 314 12.46 -21.57 -10.64
#